data_1478a4127c0dfa60b37498c8568d2a86
#
_entry.id   1478a4127c0dfa60b37498c8568d2a86
#
_cell.length_a   1.000
_cell.length_b   1.000
_cell.length_c   1.000
_cell.angle_alpha   90.00
_cell.angle_beta   90.00
_cell.angle_gamma   90.00
#
_symmetry.space_group_name_H-M   'P 1'
#
loop_
_entity.id
_entity.type
_entity.pdbx_description
1 polymer ?
#
loop_
_entity_poly.entity_id
_entity_poly.type
_entity_poly.pdbx_seq_one_letter_code
_entity_poly.pdbx_strand_id
1 'polypeptide(L)'
;LETLLKNVMPPGSYQMQYPFTDETIVDAAVFVKDKVIPVDSKFSLENYNRLASATEPLEKDRLEKIFLNDLKNRIVETSKYIQPQNGTMDFAFMFIPHEAIYYDLIVNKIGAATEENENLIQRAASKYKVVIVSPTSFLAYLQTVLQGLRAMQIEESAKTIRANVEKLGQHLNVY
;
A
#
# COMPACT_ATOMS: atom_id res chain seq x y z
N LEU A 1 -6.22 -5.41 9.05
CA LEU A 1 -5.12 -5.60 8.12
C LEU A 1 -4.65 -7.06 8.10
N GLU A 2 -4.23 -7.60 9.24
CA GLU A 2 -3.69 -8.98 9.33
C GLU A 2 -4.64 -10.03 8.77
N THR A 3 -5.90 -10.01 9.19
CA THR A 3 -6.94 -10.95 8.70
C THR A 3 -7.10 -10.88 7.19
N LEU A 4 -7.05 -9.67 6.62
CA LEU A 4 -7.16 -9.47 5.17
C LEU A 4 -5.95 -10.08 4.45
N LEU A 5 -4.74 -9.80 4.92
CA LEU A 5 -3.51 -10.37 4.35
C LEU A 5 -3.51 -11.89 4.44
N LYS A 6 -3.87 -12.44 5.60
CA LYS A 6 -3.95 -13.89 5.83
C LYS A 6 -4.93 -14.59 4.87
N ASN A 7 -6.04 -13.95 4.55
CA ASN A 7 -7.08 -14.53 3.68
C ASN A 7 -6.74 -14.45 2.19
N VAL A 8 -5.92 -13.49 1.78
CA VAL A 8 -5.66 -13.17 0.38
C VAL A 8 -4.28 -13.61 -0.07
N MET A 9 -3.27 -13.46 0.80
CA MET A 9 -1.89 -13.67 0.43
C MET A 9 -1.41 -15.09 0.76
N PRO A 10 -0.61 -15.71 -0.11
CA PRO A 10 0.02 -16.99 0.21
C PRO A 10 0.89 -16.90 1.46
N PRO A 11 1.03 -18.01 2.23
CA PRO A 11 1.96 -18.05 3.35
C PRO A 11 3.38 -17.68 2.92
N GLY A 12 4.05 -16.84 3.72
CA GLY A 12 5.42 -16.39 3.43
C GLY A 12 5.53 -15.24 2.41
N SER A 13 4.41 -14.76 1.85
CA SER A 13 4.40 -13.59 0.94
C SER A 13 4.17 -12.26 1.64
N TYR A 14 3.98 -12.26 2.94
CA TYR A 14 3.88 -11.06 3.78
C TYR A 14 4.42 -11.34 5.19
N GLN A 15 4.72 -10.27 5.91
CA GLN A 15 5.12 -10.33 7.32
C GLN A 15 4.49 -9.16 8.07
N MET A 16 3.89 -9.45 9.23
CA MET A 16 3.43 -8.43 10.17
C MET A 16 4.60 -7.92 11.00
N GLN A 17 4.55 -6.64 11.42
CA GLN A 17 5.59 -5.99 12.22
C GLN A 17 6.98 -6.19 11.63
N TYR A 18 7.13 -5.76 10.37
CA TYR A 18 8.38 -5.96 9.62
C TYR A 18 9.45 -4.95 10.06
N PRO A 19 10.62 -5.42 10.55
CA PRO A 19 11.72 -4.56 10.93
C PRO A 19 12.59 -4.21 9.73
N PHE A 20 12.94 -2.92 9.60
CA PHE A 20 13.96 -2.46 8.67
C PHE A 20 15.34 -2.45 9.31
N THR A 21 16.37 -2.26 8.50
CA THR A 21 17.78 -2.22 8.94
C THR A 21 18.10 -1.04 9.85
N ASP A 22 17.30 0.03 9.80
CA ASP A 22 17.38 1.22 10.64
C ASP A 22 16.58 1.10 11.96
N GLU A 23 16.17 -0.12 12.33
CA GLU A 23 15.37 -0.45 13.51
C GLU A 23 13.92 0.09 13.48
N THR A 24 13.51 0.77 12.42
CA THR A 24 12.10 1.12 12.26
C THR A 24 11.25 -0.11 11.94
N ILE A 25 10.01 -0.13 12.41
CA ILE A 25 9.09 -1.25 12.23
C ILE A 25 7.83 -0.74 11.53
N VAL A 26 7.51 -1.31 10.37
CA VAL A 26 6.24 -1.08 9.68
C VAL A 26 5.22 -2.15 10.06
N ASP A 27 3.93 -1.81 10.05
CA ASP A 27 2.87 -2.72 10.52
C ASP A 27 2.80 -4.02 9.72
N ALA A 28 3.02 -3.94 8.41
CA ALA A 28 3.17 -5.10 7.55
C ALA A 28 4.08 -4.81 6.35
N ALA A 29 4.65 -5.85 5.78
CA ALA A 29 5.36 -5.82 4.51
C ALA A 29 4.83 -6.93 3.60
N VAL A 30 4.58 -6.61 2.34
CA VAL A 30 4.22 -7.58 1.29
C VAL A 30 5.45 -7.83 0.43
N PHE A 31 5.84 -9.09 0.27
CA PHE A 31 7.02 -9.47 -0.48
C PHE A 31 6.73 -9.59 -1.98
N VAL A 32 7.55 -8.92 -2.78
CA VAL A 32 7.52 -8.97 -4.24
C VAL A 32 8.93 -9.27 -4.74
N LYS A 33 9.21 -10.54 -5.00
CA LYS A 33 10.57 -11.05 -5.29
C LYS A 33 11.54 -10.68 -4.16
N ASP A 34 12.57 -9.90 -4.48
CA ASP A 34 13.62 -9.43 -3.58
C ASP A 34 13.30 -8.10 -2.89
N LYS A 35 12.11 -7.55 -3.14
CA LYS A 35 11.67 -6.27 -2.57
C LYS A 35 10.44 -6.44 -1.69
N VAL A 36 10.19 -5.42 -0.86
CA VAL A 36 9.02 -5.37 0.01
C VAL A 36 8.19 -4.12 -0.26
N ILE A 37 6.88 -4.24 -0.15
CA ILE A 37 5.95 -3.10 -0.14
C ILE A 37 5.57 -2.84 1.31
N PRO A 38 5.95 -1.70 1.90
CA PRO A 38 5.53 -1.35 3.25
C PRO A 38 4.03 -1.06 3.31
N VAL A 39 3.37 -1.50 4.38
CA VAL A 39 1.96 -1.23 4.67
C VAL A 39 1.84 -0.67 6.08
N ASP A 40 1.44 0.58 6.18
CA ASP A 40 1.21 1.27 7.45
C ASP A 40 -0.29 1.37 7.73
N SER A 41 -0.73 0.94 8.91
CA SER A 41 -2.15 0.88 9.30
C SER A 41 -2.50 1.66 10.57
N LYS A 42 -1.55 2.43 11.10
CA LYS A 42 -1.71 3.19 12.35
C LYS A 42 -2.52 4.47 12.15
N PHE A 43 -3.76 4.36 11.73
CA PHE A 43 -4.64 5.51 11.54
C PHE A 43 -5.66 5.60 12.66
N SER A 44 -5.73 6.76 13.35
CA SER A 44 -6.73 7.02 14.39
C SER A 44 -8.06 7.46 13.78
N LEU A 45 -9.14 6.82 14.20
CA LEU A 45 -10.51 7.18 13.80
C LEU A 45 -11.15 8.25 14.70
N GLU A 46 -10.48 8.67 15.76
CA GLU A 46 -11.07 9.54 16.79
C GLU A 46 -11.61 10.85 16.19
N ASN A 47 -10.77 11.59 15.46
CA ASN A 47 -11.17 12.88 14.88
C ASN A 47 -12.21 12.72 13.78
N TYR A 48 -12.19 11.63 13.03
CA TYR A 48 -13.26 11.33 12.07
C TYR A 48 -14.60 11.07 12.76
N ASN A 49 -14.62 10.30 13.83
CA ASN A 49 -15.84 10.02 14.59
C ASN A 49 -16.40 11.30 15.22
N ARG A 50 -15.55 12.17 15.73
CA ARG A 50 -15.95 13.50 16.23
C ARG A 50 -16.55 14.36 15.12
N LEU A 51 -15.92 14.39 13.95
CA LEU A 51 -16.41 15.11 12.77
C LEU A 51 -17.78 14.57 12.32
N ALA A 52 -17.95 13.26 12.28
CA ALA A 52 -19.21 12.62 11.89
C ALA A 52 -20.36 12.91 12.87
N SER A 53 -20.04 13.11 14.15
CA SER A 53 -21.01 13.40 15.21
C SER A 53 -21.31 14.87 15.40
N ALA A 54 -20.53 15.78 14.81
CA ALA A 54 -20.71 17.20 14.96
C ALA A 54 -21.96 17.68 14.22
N THR A 55 -22.76 18.54 14.87
CA THR A 55 -23.99 19.13 14.29
C THR A 55 -23.80 20.58 13.89
N GLU A 56 -22.99 21.33 14.64
CA GLU A 56 -22.75 22.74 14.41
C GLU A 56 -21.78 22.97 13.25
N PRO A 57 -22.11 23.84 12.26
CA PRO A 57 -21.27 24.09 11.09
C PRO A 57 -19.83 24.52 11.41
N LEU A 58 -19.66 25.43 12.36
CA LEU A 58 -18.33 25.91 12.77
C LEU A 58 -17.47 24.82 13.40
N GLU A 59 -18.09 23.93 14.18
CA GLU A 59 -17.39 22.81 14.78
C GLU A 59 -17.02 21.75 13.73
N LYS A 60 -17.89 21.53 12.75
CA LYS A 60 -17.57 20.67 11.60
C LYS A 60 -16.36 21.16 10.84
N ASP A 61 -16.31 22.44 10.49
CA ASP A 61 -15.17 23.02 9.76
C ASP A 61 -13.87 22.91 10.54
N ARG A 62 -13.95 23.11 11.86
CA ARG A 62 -12.78 22.96 12.74
C ARG A 62 -12.30 21.51 12.79
N LEU A 63 -13.19 20.55 13.00
CA LEU A 63 -12.87 19.13 13.10
C LEU A 63 -12.38 18.56 11.76
N GLU A 64 -12.93 19.04 10.64
CA GLU A 64 -12.45 18.68 9.31
C GLU A 64 -10.99 19.09 9.10
N LYS A 65 -10.62 20.32 9.47
CA LYS A 65 -9.23 20.78 9.39
C LYS A 65 -8.29 19.94 10.25
N ILE A 66 -8.70 19.57 11.46
CA ILE A 66 -7.92 18.71 12.35
C ILE A 66 -7.74 17.34 11.69
N PHE A 67 -8.82 16.73 11.22
CA PHE A 67 -8.79 15.43 10.56
C PHE A 67 -7.91 15.42 9.32
N LEU A 68 -8.00 16.44 8.47
CA LEU A 68 -7.15 16.57 7.29
C LEU A 68 -5.67 16.74 7.64
N ASN A 69 -5.38 17.45 8.72
CA ASN A 69 -4.01 17.59 9.21
C ASN A 69 -3.45 16.25 9.71
N ASP A 70 -4.26 15.48 10.43
CA ASP A 70 -3.88 14.12 10.88
C ASP A 70 -3.57 13.21 9.67
N LEU A 71 -4.41 13.26 8.63
CA LEU A 71 -4.17 12.52 7.39
C LEU A 71 -2.86 12.93 6.71
N LYS A 72 -2.62 14.24 6.57
CA LYS A 72 -1.38 14.77 5.97
C LYS A 72 -0.15 14.31 6.74
N ASN A 73 -0.19 14.40 8.06
CA ASN A 73 0.90 13.94 8.93
C ASN A 73 1.13 12.44 8.75
N ARG A 74 0.06 11.66 8.70
CA ARG A 74 0.17 10.20 8.51
C ARG A 74 0.75 9.83 7.15
N ILE A 75 0.37 10.54 6.08
CA ILE A 75 0.97 10.35 4.75
C ILE A 75 2.48 10.60 4.80
N VAL A 76 2.91 11.67 5.44
CA VAL A 76 4.34 11.99 5.59
C VAL A 76 5.07 10.92 6.40
N GLU A 77 4.47 10.43 7.48
CA GLU A 77 5.05 9.35 8.29
C GLU A 77 5.15 8.04 7.50
N THR A 78 4.09 7.67 6.79
CA THR A 78 4.08 6.47 5.94
C THR A 78 5.16 6.55 4.85
N SER A 79 5.38 7.73 4.28
CA SER A 79 6.41 7.93 3.24
C SER A 79 7.84 7.62 3.72
N LYS A 80 8.10 7.69 5.02
CA LYS A 80 9.43 7.38 5.60
C LYS A 80 9.78 5.88 5.53
N TYR A 81 8.77 5.02 5.38
CA TYR A 81 9.00 3.59 5.16
C TYR A 81 9.42 3.25 3.73
N ILE A 82 9.36 4.20 2.80
CA ILE A 82 9.83 4.03 1.43
C ILE A 82 11.35 4.20 1.41
N GLN A 83 12.05 3.08 1.36
CA GLN A 83 13.51 3.00 1.47
C GLN A 83 14.06 2.05 0.40
N PRO A 84 14.07 2.43 -0.89
CA PRO A 84 14.53 1.55 -1.97
C PRO A 84 15.95 1.04 -1.78
N GLN A 85 16.82 1.83 -1.15
CA GLN A 85 18.19 1.44 -0.78
C GLN A 85 18.23 0.31 0.26
N ASN A 86 17.16 0.13 1.04
CA ASN A 86 16.99 -0.92 2.05
C ASN A 86 16.01 -2.02 1.59
N GLY A 87 15.76 -2.14 0.29
CA GLY A 87 15.01 -3.23 -0.31
C GLY A 87 13.50 -3.01 -0.43
N THR A 88 13.00 -1.79 -0.21
CA THR A 88 11.57 -1.53 -0.48
C THR A 88 11.31 -1.21 -1.95
N MET A 89 10.06 -1.38 -2.36
CA MET A 89 9.54 -0.73 -3.56
C MET A 89 9.58 0.80 -3.37
N ASP A 90 9.39 1.54 -4.44
CA ASP A 90 9.37 3.02 -4.46
C ASP A 90 8.02 3.63 -4.05
N PHE A 91 7.18 2.87 -3.40
CA PHE A 91 5.90 3.29 -2.83
C PHE A 91 5.55 2.49 -1.59
N ALA A 92 4.58 2.98 -0.82
CA ALA A 92 4.02 2.29 0.35
C ALA A 92 2.50 2.40 0.37
N PHE A 93 1.84 1.45 1.00
CA PHE A 93 0.41 1.53 1.28
C PHE A 93 0.15 2.18 2.64
N MET A 94 -0.82 3.09 2.68
CA MET A 94 -1.42 3.60 3.90
C MET A 94 -2.84 3.02 4.02
N PHE A 95 -3.01 2.07 4.92
CA PHE A 95 -4.27 1.35 5.11
C PHE A 95 -5.19 2.09 6.08
N ILE A 96 -6.35 2.53 5.61
CA ILE A 96 -7.41 3.10 6.42
C ILE A 96 -8.47 2.03 6.65
N PRO A 97 -8.69 1.55 7.89
CA PRO A 97 -9.62 0.44 8.17
C PRO A 97 -11.09 0.87 8.15
N HIS A 98 -11.47 1.82 7.28
CA HIS A 98 -12.81 2.39 7.23
C HIS A 98 -13.19 2.84 5.82
N GLU A 99 -14.11 2.13 5.18
CA GLU A 99 -14.54 2.40 3.80
C GLU A 99 -15.17 3.79 3.63
N ALA A 100 -15.94 4.27 4.60
CA ALA A 100 -16.60 5.57 4.51
C ALA A 100 -15.60 6.74 4.47
N ILE A 101 -14.50 6.66 5.19
CA ILE A 101 -13.43 7.67 5.14
C ILE A 101 -12.82 7.70 3.74
N TYR A 102 -12.48 6.54 3.21
CA TYR A 102 -11.91 6.41 1.87
C TYR A 102 -12.87 6.97 0.81
N TYR A 103 -14.15 6.62 0.89
CA TYR A 103 -15.18 7.14 0.00
C TYR A 103 -15.31 8.66 0.09
N ASP A 104 -15.39 9.22 1.30
CA ASP A 104 -15.51 10.66 1.51
C ASP A 104 -14.30 11.44 0.97
N LEU A 105 -13.11 10.86 1.01
CA LEU A 105 -11.89 11.42 0.40
C LEU A 105 -11.95 11.37 -1.14
N ILE A 106 -12.45 10.28 -1.73
CA ILE A 106 -12.58 10.14 -3.19
C ILE A 106 -13.57 11.16 -3.75
N VAL A 107 -14.73 11.31 -3.12
CA VAL A 107 -15.79 12.22 -3.59
C VAL A 107 -15.60 13.67 -3.16
N ASN A 108 -14.47 14.00 -2.54
CA ASN A 108 -14.14 15.33 -2.03
C ASN A 108 -15.19 15.89 -1.05
N LYS A 109 -15.87 15.05 -0.29
CA LYS A 109 -16.72 15.50 0.81
C LYS A 109 -15.90 16.10 1.95
N ILE A 110 -14.67 15.64 2.10
CA ILE A 110 -13.68 16.11 3.06
C ILE A 110 -12.47 16.62 2.27
N GLY A 111 -12.01 17.82 2.57
CA GLY A 111 -10.83 18.39 1.93
C GLY A 111 -11.07 19.11 0.59
N ALA A 112 -12.32 19.35 0.20
CA ALA A 112 -12.66 20.08 -1.02
C ALA A 112 -12.20 21.56 -1.02
N ALA A 113 -11.88 22.11 0.15
CA ALA A 113 -11.54 23.52 0.35
C ALA A 113 -10.03 23.83 0.29
N THR A 114 -9.19 22.89 -0.18
CA THR A 114 -7.77 23.18 -0.35
C THR A 114 -7.54 23.96 -1.64
N GLU A 115 -6.75 25.02 -1.57
CA GLU A 115 -6.44 25.93 -2.70
C GLU A 115 -5.73 25.26 -3.88
N GLU A 116 -5.31 24.01 -3.72
CA GLU A 116 -4.74 23.18 -4.77
C GLU A 116 -5.84 22.20 -5.23
N ASN A 117 -6.25 22.28 -6.48
CA ASN A 117 -7.27 21.43 -7.15
C ASN A 117 -6.96 19.92 -7.15
N GLU A 118 -6.03 19.47 -6.34
CA GLU A 118 -5.61 18.08 -6.27
C GLU A 118 -6.22 17.39 -5.05
N ASN A 119 -6.94 16.29 -5.30
CA ASN A 119 -7.47 15.44 -4.24
C ASN A 119 -6.31 14.92 -3.36
N LEU A 120 -6.53 14.84 -2.05
CA LEU A 120 -5.53 14.36 -1.09
C LEU A 120 -4.97 12.98 -1.42
N ILE A 121 -5.81 12.06 -1.95
CA ILE A 121 -5.39 10.72 -2.40
C ILE A 121 -4.40 10.84 -3.57
N GLN A 122 -4.67 11.68 -4.55
CA GLN A 122 -3.79 11.91 -5.69
C GLN A 122 -2.47 12.54 -5.25
N ARG A 123 -2.52 13.52 -4.36
CA ARG A 123 -1.32 14.17 -3.81
C ARG A 123 -0.46 13.20 -2.99
N ALA A 124 -1.07 12.32 -2.21
CA ALA A 124 -0.34 11.28 -1.49
C ALA A 124 0.44 10.38 -2.44
N ALA A 125 -0.18 9.94 -3.53
CA ALA A 125 0.44 9.08 -4.53
C ALA A 125 1.50 9.82 -5.37
N SER A 126 1.21 11.03 -5.84
CA SER A 126 2.12 11.77 -6.74
C SER A 126 3.35 12.31 -6.01
N LYS A 127 3.15 12.99 -4.88
CA LYS A 127 4.21 13.68 -4.14
C LYS A 127 4.94 12.77 -3.16
N TYR A 128 4.21 11.98 -2.41
CA TYR A 128 4.76 11.19 -1.30
C TYR A 128 4.95 9.70 -1.64
N LYS A 129 4.48 9.26 -2.80
CA LYS A 129 4.50 7.85 -3.21
C LYS A 129 3.75 6.94 -2.25
N VAL A 130 2.76 7.47 -1.57
CA VAL A 130 1.89 6.77 -0.62
C VAL A 130 0.55 6.50 -1.28
N VAL A 131 0.19 5.24 -1.42
CA VAL A 131 -1.11 4.80 -1.95
C VAL A 131 -2.06 4.58 -0.79
N ILE A 132 -3.03 5.48 -0.63
CA ILE A 132 -4.08 5.34 0.40
C ILE A 132 -5.06 4.27 -0.05
N VAL A 133 -5.35 3.32 0.83
CA VAL A 133 -6.24 2.20 0.56
C VAL A 133 -7.23 1.96 1.70
N SER A 134 -8.42 1.52 1.34
CA SER A 134 -9.43 0.93 2.24
C SER A 134 -9.33 -0.59 2.21
N PRO A 135 -10.05 -1.33 3.06
CA PRO A 135 -10.10 -2.79 2.97
C PRO A 135 -10.44 -3.31 1.57
N THR A 136 -11.45 -2.73 0.90
CA THR A 136 -11.87 -3.15 -0.44
C THR A 136 -10.85 -2.81 -1.52
N SER A 137 -10.34 -1.57 -1.55
CA SER A 137 -9.34 -1.17 -2.55
C SER A 137 -8.00 -1.88 -2.33
N PHE A 138 -7.62 -2.14 -1.09
CA PHE A 138 -6.42 -2.91 -0.77
C PHE A 138 -6.49 -4.34 -1.29
N LEU A 139 -7.65 -4.98 -1.16
CA LEU A 139 -7.89 -6.31 -1.73
C LEU A 139 -7.63 -6.32 -3.24
N ALA A 140 -8.12 -5.32 -3.97
CA ALA A 140 -7.90 -5.20 -5.42
C ALA A 140 -6.40 -5.03 -5.76
N TYR A 141 -5.68 -4.19 -5.03
CA TYR A 141 -4.22 -4.04 -5.19
C TYR A 141 -3.46 -5.34 -4.91
N LEU A 142 -3.80 -6.04 -3.82
CA LEU A 142 -3.15 -7.32 -3.48
C LEU A 142 -3.39 -8.38 -4.56
N GLN A 143 -4.58 -8.47 -5.12
CA GLN A 143 -4.88 -9.38 -6.22
C GLN A 143 -4.06 -9.04 -7.46
N THR A 144 -3.87 -7.77 -7.77
CA THR A 144 -3.00 -7.32 -8.86
C THR A 144 -1.54 -7.69 -8.63
N VAL A 145 -1.03 -7.53 -7.41
CA VAL A 145 0.32 -7.96 -7.01
C VAL A 145 0.47 -9.46 -7.19
N LEU A 146 -0.49 -10.27 -6.75
CA LEU A 146 -0.48 -11.72 -6.90
C LEU A 146 -0.45 -12.16 -8.37
N GLN A 147 -1.24 -11.52 -9.23
CA GLN A 147 -1.23 -11.79 -10.67
C GLN A 147 0.14 -11.47 -11.28
N GLY A 148 0.74 -10.35 -10.90
CA GLY A 148 2.09 -9.97 -11.32
C GLY A 148 3.15 -11.00 -10.89
N LEU A 149 3.09 -11.49 -9.65
CA LEU A 149 3.98 -12.53 -9.15
C LEU A 149 3.83 -13.86 -9.92
N ARG A 150 2.60 -14.27 -10.22
CA ARG A 150 2.33 -15.47 -11.03
C ARG A 150 2.89 -15.34 -12.45
N ALA A 151 2.70 -14.20 -13.10
CA ALA A 151 3.25 -13.94 -14.43
C ALA A 151 4.78 -14.01 -14.43
N MET A 152 5.45 -13.47 -13.41
CA MET A 152 6.91 -13.57 -13.25
C MET A 152 7.39 -15.00 -13.04
N GLN A 153 6.68 -15.82 -12.26
CA GLN A 153 6.98 -17.24 -12.06
C GLN A 153 6.87 -18.04 -13.37
N ILE A 154 5.85 -17.79 -14.17
CA ILE A 154 5.67 -18.41 -15.49
C ILE A 154 6.84 -18.03 -16.41
N GLU A 155 7.26 -16.77 -16.43
CA GLU A 155 8.40 -16.32 -17.25
C GLU A 155 9.70 -16.99 -16.82
N GLU A 156 9.99 -17.09 -15.53
CA GLU A 156 11.17 -17.78 -14.99
C GLU A 156 11.17 -19.27 -15.33
N SER A 157 10.02 -19.92 -15.20
CA SER A 157 9.85 -21.33 -15.58
C SER A 157 10.08 -21.53 -17.07
N ALA A 158 9.57 -20.64 -17.93
CA ALA A 158 9.79 -20.71 -19.37
C ALA A 158 11.28 -20.54 -19.75
N LYS A 159 12.00 -19.63 -19.09
CA LYS A 159 13.46 -19.45 -19.26
C LYS A 159 14.23 -20.71 -18.87
N THR A 160 13.87 -21.32 -17.74
CA THR A 160 14.50 -22.57 -17.26
C THR A 160 14.27 -23.73 -18.23
N ILE A 161 13.04 -23.89 -18.74
CA ILE A 161 12.71 -24.92 -19.74
C ILE A 161 13.53 -24.72 -21.02
N ARG A 162 13.62 -23.49 -21.54
CA ARG A 162 14.44 -23.19 -22.73
C ARG A 162 15.91 -23.54 -22.52
N ALA A 163 16.48 -23.15 -21.38
CA ALA A 163 17.87 -23.46 -21.07
C ALA A 163 18.12 -25.00 -20.98
N ASN A 164 17.16 -25.73 -20.42
CA ASN A 164 17.26 -27.20 -20.35
C ASN A 164 17.13 -27.87 -21.72
N VAL A 165 16.23 -27.36 -22.58
CA VAL A 165 16.07 -27.86 -23.95
C VAL A 165 17.34 -27.60 -24.78
N GLU A 166 17.96 -26.41 -24.66
CA GLU A 166 19.21 -26.10 -25.32
C GLU A 166 20.35 -27.00 -24.89
N LYS A 167 20.49 -27.26 -23.58
CA LYS A 167 21.49 -28.24 -23.05
C LYS A 167 21.27 -29.62 -23.58
N LEU A 168 20.01 -30.08 -23.64
CA LEU A 168 19.67 -31.40 -24.20
C LEU A 168 20.04 -31.49 -25.67
N GLY A 169 19.74 -30.44 -26.45
CA GLY A 169 20.11 -30.35 -27.86
C GLY A 169 21.63 -30.41 -28.08
N GLN A 170 22.40 -29.73 -27.23
CA GLN A 170 23.86 -29.79 -27.28
C GLN A 170 24.39 -31.22 -26.98
N HIS A 171 23.82 -31.91 -25.99
CA HIS A 171 24.21 -33.29 -25.68
C HIS A 171 23.88 -34.28 -26.81
N LEU A 172 22.76 -34.09 -27.51
CA LEU A 172 22.36 -34.94 -28.63
C LEU A 172 23.23 -34.73 -29.87
N ASN A 173 23.80 -33.55 -30.07
CA ASN A 173 24.69 -33.23 -31.21
C ASN A 173 26.14 -33.69 -31.01
N VAL A 174 26.48 -34.22 -29.84
CA VAL A 174 27.84 -34.75 -29.54
C VAL A 174 27.94 -36.24 -29.79
N TYR A 175 26.86 -36.89 -30.09
CA TYR A 175 26.80 -38.31 -30.51
C TYR A 175 26.39 -38.41 -31.97
#